data_50d8b29cf3fea63520cd7d8cfefac825
#
_entry.id   50d8b29cf3fea63520cd7d8cfefac825
#
_cell.length_a   1.000
_cell.length_b   1.000
_cell.length_c   1.000
_cell.angle_alpha   90.00
_cell.angle_beta   90.00
_cell.angle_gamma   90.00
#
_symmetry.space_group_name_H-M   'P 1'
#
loop_
_entity.id
_entity.type
_entity.pdbx_description
1 polymer ?
#
loop_
_entity_poly.entity_id
_entity_poly.type
_entity_poly.pdbx_seq_one_letter_code
_entity_poly.pdbx_strand_id
1 'polypeptide(L)'
;VVGWTDADGNQLTSVAVPEGESSVDVFAIVASGVWVAFDAADGTTVDHVFVNAGKGIALPVSTRAGYTLEGWYLGDSKVNEGDTFDAPVTLTAHWTPVEVAYTVNYWQQRVSDDKDAADAAKTYEFVESAEKTAPAGSVVAGTNDKSYPGFTFNANNTQSNVTIAGDGSTIVNVYYDRVLCTVKYFKVDEQRGPQFIKSFSGLYGASLKSGEWANDYYWYTSYSVS
;
A
#
# COMPACT_ATOMS: atom_id res chain seq x y z
N VAL A 1 2.82 -41.61 18.02
CA VAL A 1 2.88 -42.93 17.40
C VAL A 1 3.27 -42.75 15.94
N VAL A 2 4.33 -43.43 15.52
CA VAL A 2 4.85 -43.34 14.15
C VAL A 2 4.52 -44.59 13.32
N GLY A 3 3.93 -45.59 13.94
CA GLY A 3 3.50 -46.86 13.32
C GLY A 3 2.99 -47.84 14.34
N TRP A 4 2.66 -49.03 13.86
CA TRP A 4 2.19 -50.16 14.67
C TRP A 4 2.95 -51.43 14.30
N THR A 5 3.16 -52.30 15.26
CA THR A 5 3.78 -53.64 15.05
C THR A 5 2.84 -54.69 15.60
N ASP A 6 3.02 -55.94 15.16
CA ASP A 6 2.55 -57.14 15.85
C ASP A 6 3.41 -57.48 17.07
N ALA A 7 3.09 -58.57 17.75
CA ALA A 7 3.82 -59.06 18.91
C ALA A 7 5.27 -59.46 18.59
N ASP A 8 5.57 -59.81 17.34
CA ASP A 8 6.87 -60.22 16.87
C ASP A 8 7.72 -59.02 16.39
N GLY A 9 7.12 -57.79 16.43
CA GLY A 9 7.81 -56.56 16.04
C GLY A 9 7.74 -56.23 14.54
N ASN A 10 6.98 -56.96 13.74
CA ASN A 10 6.79 -56.69 12.33
C ASN A 10 5.88 -55.46 12.15
N GLN A 11 6.33 -54.55 11.29
CA GLN A 11 5.54 -53.34 11.02
C GLN A 11 4.25 -53.66 10.29
N LEU A 12 3.11 -53.14 10.78
CA LEU A 12 1.79 -53.35 10.26
C LEU A 12 1.35 -52.15 9.39
N THR A 13 0.88 -52.41 8.18
CA THR A 13 0.21 -51.46 7.30
C THR A 13 -1.33 -51.57 7.36
N SER A 14 -1.81 -52.72 7.82
CA SER A 14 -3.24 -53.01 8.09
C SER A 14 -3.34 -54.07 9.17
N VAL A 15 -4.47 -54.15 9.84
CA VAL A 15 -4.78 -55.15 10.86
C VAL A 15 -6.10 -55.78 10.54
N ALA A 16 -6.12 -57.13 10.57
CA ALA A 16 -7.38 -57.88 10.51
C ALA A 16 -7.41 -58.86 11.68
N VAL A 17 -8.57 -59.01 12.32
CA VAL A 17 -8.76 -60.05 13.34
C VAL A 17 -8.89 -61.41 12.63
N PRO A 18 -8.05 -62.39 12.97
CA PRO A 18 -8.11 -63.72 12.35
C PRO A 18 -9.45 -64.39 12.59
N GLU A 19 -9.87 -65.25 11.68
CA GLU A 19 -11.10 -66.03 11.83
C GLU A 19 -11.04 -66.91 13.08
N GLY A 20 -12.04 -66.78 13.95
CA GLY A 20 -12.11 -67.51 15.22
C GLY A 20 -11.49 -66.78 16.44
N GLU A 21 -10.80 -65.66 16.22
CA GLU A 21 -10.28 -64.80 17.30
C GLU A 21 -11.25 -63.64 17.57
N SER A 22 -11.26 -63.15 18.82
CA SER A 22 -12.11 -62.01 19.23
C SER A 22 -11.34 -60.70 19.30
N SER A 23 -9.98 -60.75 19.28
CA SER A 23 -9.10 -59.57 19.36
C SER A 23 -7.73 -59.90 18.76
N VAL A 24 -7.01 -58.86 18.39
CA VAL A 24 -5.61 -58.92 18.03
C VAL A 24 -4.89 -57.78 18.69
N ASP A 25 -3.72 -58.06 19.28
CA ASP A 25 -2.88 -57.05 19.93
C ASP A 25 -1.99 -56.37 18.91
N VAL A 26 -1.96 -55.05 18.94
CA VAL A 26 -1.05 -54.22 18.15
C VAL A 26 -0.28 -53.28 19.06
N PHE A 27 0.99 -53.10 18.76
CA PHE A 27 1.89 -52.34 19.60
C PHE A 27 2.29 -51.03 18.89
N ALA A 28 2.14 -49.90 19.58
CA ALA A 28 2.51 -48.60 19.03
C ALA A 28 4.05 -48.45 18.97
N ILE A 29 4.57 -48.10 17.82
CA ILE A 29 5.92 -47.59 17.68
C ILE A 29 5.89 -46.11 18.08
N VAL A 30 6.52 -45.77 19.20
CA VAL A 30 6.57 -44.39 19.74
C VAL A 30 7.92 -43.81 19.41
N ALA A 31 7.90 -42.70 18.67
CA ALA A 31 9.11 -41.88 18.53
C ALA A 31 9.16 -40.85 19.66
N SER A 32 10.31 -40.67 20.27
CA SER A 32 10.60 -39.56 21.15
C SER A 32 11.06 -38.36 20.30
N GLY A 33 10.61 -37.17 20.66
CA GLY A 33 10.95 -35.96 19.96
C GLY A 33 10.11 -34.78 20.45
N VAL A 34 10.20 -33.66 19.76
CA VAL A 34 9.54 -32.43 20.12
C VAL A 34 8.73 -31.84 18.97
N TRP A 35 7.66 -31.10 19.28
CA TRP A 35 6.94 -30.29 18.33
C TRP A 35 7.58 -28.93 18.18
N VAL A 36 7.82 -28.52 16.94
CA VAL A 36 8.26 -27.17 16.58
C VAL A 36 7.12 -26.48 15.85
N ALA A 37 6.63 -25.40 16.42
CA ALA A 37 5.61 -24.54 15.83
C ALA A 37 6.29 -23.39 15.07
N PHE A 38 5.58 -22.85 14.06
CA PHE A 38 6.08 -21.73 13.26
C PHE A 38 5.06 -20.60 13.30
N ASP A 39 5.52 -19.42 13.75
CA ASP A 39 4.80 -18.17 13.63
C ASP A 39 5.35 -17.43 12.41
N ALA A 40 4.55 -17.37 11.35
CA ALA A 40 4.97 -16.79 10.08
C ALA A 40 5.00 -15.24 10.10
N ALA A 41 4.58 -14.57 11.17
CA ALA A 41 4.61 -13.11 11.33
C ALA A 41 4.08 -12.39 10.05
N ASP A 42 2.80 -12.62 9.73
CA ASP A 42 2.09 -12.14 8.52
C ASP A 42 2.53 -12.78 7.17
N GLY A 43 3.41 -13.77 7.19
CA GLY A 43 3.69 -14.60 6.02
C GLY A 43 2.66 -15.72 5.82
N THR A 44 2.87 -16.55 4.80
CA THR A 44 2.03 -17.75 4.59
C THR A 44 2.18 -18.72 5.75
N THR A 45 1.05 -19.24 6.24
CA THR A 45 1.01 -20.20 7.35
C THR A 45 1.86 -21.43 7.04
N VAL A 46 2.53 -21.94 8.07
CA VAL A 46 3.37 -23.14 8.03
C VAL A 46 2.88 -24.12 9.09
N ASP A 47 2.80 -25.38 8.74
CA ASP A 47 2.39 -26.44 9.66
C ASP A 47 3.47 -26.72 10.71
N HIS A 48 3.04 -27.16 11.89
CA HIS A 48 3.92 -27.65 12.94
C HIS A 48 4.66 -28.90 12.49
N VAL A 49 5.92 -29.03 12.86
CA VAL A 49 6.76 -30.18 12.52
C VAL A 49 7.14 -30.95 13.79
N PHE A 50 6.99 -32.28 13.76
CA PHE A 50 7.54 -33.15 14.80
C PHE A 50 8.98 -33.52 14.46
N VAL A 51 9.91 -33.14 15.31
CA VAL A 51 11.34 -33.44 15.16
C VAL A 51 11.69 -34.55 16.12
N ASN A 52 12.19 -35.66 15.57
CA ASN A 52 12.64 -36.82 16.39
C ASN A 52 13.82 -36.42 17.24
N ALA A 53 13.93 -36.99 18.43
CA ALA A 53 15.06 -36.75 19.36
C ALA A 53 16.41 -36.92 18.69
N GLY A 54 17.28 -35.94 18.83
CA GLY A 54 18.62 -35.91 18.24
C GLY A 54 18.68 -35.75 16.72
N LYS A 55 17.54 -35.44 16.08
CA LYS A 55 17.49 -35.07 14.65
C LYS A 55 17.40 -33.56 14.50
N GLY A 56 18.06 -33.03 13.45
CA GLY A 56 17.95 -31.64 13.08
C GLY A 56 16.64 -31.32 12.41
N ILE A 57 16.21 -30.08 12.60
CA ILE A 57 14.99 -29.52 11.93
C ILE A 57 15.27 -29.21 10.45
N ALA A 58 14.27 -29.47 9.62
CA ALA A 58 14.17 -28.89 8.28
C ALA A 58 13.31 -27.62 8.35
N LEU A 59 13.89 -26.49 7.95
CA LEU A 59 13.20 -25.20 8.04
C LEU A 59 12.26 -25.00 6.85
N PRO A 60 10.97 -24.70 7.09
CA PRO A 60 10.02 -24.51 6.02
C PRO A 60 10.21 -23.15 5.33
N VAL A 61 9.75 -23.07 4.08
CA VAL A 61 9.66 -21.82 3.35
C VAL A 61 8.31 -21.16 3.66
N SER A 62 8.36 -19.87 3.94
CA SER A 62 7.17 -19.01 4.01
C SER A 62 7.35 -17.81 3.07
N THR A 63 6.25 -17.22 2.63
CA THR A 63 6.25 -16.05 1.71
C THR A 63 5.39 -14.94 2.27
N ARG A 64 5.83 -13.70 2.05
CA ARG A 64 5.10 -12.48 2.39
C ARG A 64 5.30 -11.47 1.28
N ALA A 65 4.20 -10.96 0.73
CA ALA A 65 4.27 -10.00 -0.38
C ALA A 65 5.05 -8.74 0.03
N GLY A 66 6.03 -8.35 -0.79
CA GLY A 66 6.90 -7.20 -0.52
C GLY A 66 8.01 -7.45 0.51
N TYR A 67 8.23 -8.70 0.92
CA TYR A 67 9.25 -9.03 1.90
C TYR A 67 10.04 -10.28 1.50
N THR A 68 11.30 -10.33 1.95
CA THR A 68 12.15 -11.52 1.87
C THR A 68 12.26 -12.15 3.24
N LEU A 69 12.07 -13.46 3.34
CA LEU A 69 12.29 -14.22 4.58
C LEU A 69 13.78 -14.18 4.92
N GLU A 70 14.13 -13.54 6.02
CA GLU A 70 15.49 -13.52 6.55
C GLU A 70 15.85 -14.87 7.20
N GLY A 71 14.87 -15.48 7.87
CA GLY A 71 14.97 -16.77 8.50
C GLY A 71 13.97 -16.96 9.63
N TRP A 72 14.12 -18.10 10.31
CA TRP A 72 13.35 -18.46 11.50
C TRP A 72 14.18 -18.22 12.75
N TYR A 73 13.55 -17.68 13.80
CA TYR A 73 14.23 -17.26 15.03
C TYR A 73 13.55 -17.85 16.26
N LEU A 74 14.36 -18.24 17.25
CA LEU A 74 13.93 -18.53 18.61
C LEU A 74 14.33 -17.36 19.51
N GLY A 75 13.39 -16.49 19.83
CA GLY A 75 13.71 -15.19 20.40
C GLY A 75 14.57 -14.38 19.42
N ASP A 76 15.74 -13.90 19.87
CA ASP A 76 16.67 -13.13 19.04
C ASP A 76 17.71 -14.00 18.30
N SER A 77 17.66 -15.33 18.47
CA SER A 77 18.65 -16.24 17.90
C SER A 77 18.13 -16.86 16.60
N LYS A 78 18.89 -16.66 15.51
CA LYS A 78 18.58 -17.29 14.24
C LYS A 78 18.78 -18.80 14.32
N VAL A 79 17.77 -19.55 13.87
CA VAL A 79 17.80 -21.01 13.77
C VAL A 79 18.33 -21.41 12.40
N ASN A 80 19.23 -22.38 12.36
CA ASN A 80 19.81 -22.90 11.13
C ASN A 80 19.21 -24.27 10.77
N GLU A 81 19.30 -24.60 9.50
CA GLU A 81 18.97 -25.93 9.03
C GLU A 81 19.80 -26.99 9.81
N GLY A 82 19.13 -27.98 10.36
CA GLY A 82 19.76 -29.03 11.13
C GLY A 82 19.93 -28.76 12.63
N ASP A 83 19.51 -27.61 13.15
CA ASP A 83 19.48 -27.35 14.59
C ASP A 83 18.55 -28.33 15.31
N THR A 84 18.89 -28.69 16.56
CA THR A 84 18.13 -29.65 17.39
C THR A 84 17.45 -28.96 18.57
N PHE A 85 16.33 -29.52 19.01
CA PHE A 85 15.57 -29.01 20.17
C PHE A 85 15.27 -30.14 21.16
N ASP A 86 15.44 -29.85 22.47
CA ASP A 86 15.15 -30.77 23.55
C ASP A 86 13.74 -30.55 24.17
N ALA A 87 13.07 -29.47 23.80
CA ALA A 87 11.75 -29.11 24.27
C ALA A 87 10.90 -28.50 23.12
N PRO A 88 9.55 -28.52 23.20
CA PRO A 88 8.71 -27.82 22.23
C PRO A 88 9.03 -26.32 22.18
N VAL A 89 9.14 -25.77 20.97
CA VAL A 89 9.46 -24.38 20.72
C VAL A 89 8.53 -23.79 19.64
N THR A 90 8.42 -22.47 19.63
CA THR A 90 7.83 -21.70 18.54
C THR A 90 8.90 -20.85 17.89
N LEU A 91 9.09 -21.01 16.60
CA LEU A 91 10.00 -20.21 15.79
C LEU A 91 9.21 -19.11 15.10
N THR A 92 9.74 -17.87 15.15
CA THR A 92 9.12 -16.71 14.51
C THR A 92 9.89 -16.32 13.25
N ALA A 93 9.16 -16.06 12.15
CA ALA A 93 9.75 -15.58 10.91
C ALA A 93 10.21 -14.12 11.06
N HIS A 94 11.41 -13.82 10.62
CA HIS A 94 11.88 -12.44 10.43
C HIS A 94 11.88 -12.10 8.95
N TRP A 95 11.39 -10.88 8.65
CA TRP A 95 11.16 -10.40 7.29
C TRP A 95 11.92 -9.12 7.02
N THR A 96 12.58 -9.05 5.87
CA THR A 96 13.23 -7.83 5.37
C THR A 96 12.37 -7.24 4.26
N PRO A 97 11.91 -5.97 4.37
CA PRO A 97 11.13 -5.33 3.32
C PRO A 97 11.96 -5.15 2.05
N VAL A 98 11.31 -5.30 0.88
CA VAL A 98 11.92 -5.00 -0.42
C VAL A 98 11.23 -3.78 -1.05
N GLU A 99 11.88 -3.14 -2.03
CA GLU A 99 11.29 -2.08 -2.81
C GLU A 99 10.10 -2.61 -3.62
N VAL A 100 8.94 -1.92 -3.48
CA VAL A 100 7.69 -2.25 -4.17
C VAL A 100 7.23 -1.04 -4.95
N ALA A 101 6.72 -1.26 -6.14
CA ALA A 101 6.09 -0.20 -6.91
C ALA A 101 4.77 0.26 -6.27
N TYR A 102 4.47 1.56 -6.38
CA TYR A 102 3.17 2.13 -6.03
C TYR A 102 2.80 3.24 -7.02
N THR A 103 1.52 3.53 -7.15
CA THR A 103 1.00 4.52 -8.09
C THR A 103 0.75 5.85 -7.40
N VAL A 104 1.20 6.95 -8.01
CA VAL A 104 0.82 8.31 -7.62
C VAL A 104 -0.11 8.88 -8.68
N ASN A 105 -1.34 9.22 -8.30
CA ASN A 105 -2.32 9.87 -9.17
C ASN A 105 -2.33 11.37 -8.92
N TYR A 106 -2.28 12.16 -10.01
CA TYR A 106 -2.32 13.62 -9.99
C TYR A 106 -3.68 14.11 -10.46
N TRP A 107 -4.24 15.03 -9.68
CA TRP A 107 -5.59 15.55 -9.84
C TRP A 107 -5.57 17.07 -9.91
N GLN A 108 -6.36 17.64 -10.82
CA GLN A 108 -6.53 19.09 -10.94
C GLN A 108 -7.95 19.50 -10.57
N GLN A 109 -8.08 20.62 -9.85
CA GLN A 109 -9.38 21.19 -9.48
C GLN A 109 -10.21 21.50 -10.73
N ARG A 110 -11.51 21.20 -10.68
CA ARG A 110 -12.43 21.52 -11.77
C ARG A 110 -12.70 23.01 -11.85
N VAL A 111 -12.80 23.51 -13.06
CA VAL A 111 -13.11 24.94 -13.32
C VAL A 111 -14.55 25.31 -12.93
N SER A 112 -15.41 24.31 -12.80
CA SER A 112 -16.84 24.48 -12.40
C SER A 112 -17.02 24.72 -10.91
N ASP A 113 -15.99 24.53 -10.09
CA ASP A 113 -16.06 24.76 -8.65
C ASP A 113 -16.29 26.25 -8.36
N ASP A 114 -16.88 26.55 -7.20
CA ASP A 114 -16.91 27.92 -6.71
C ASP A 114 -15.46 28.38 -6.42
N LYS A 115 -15.15 29.62 -6.85
CA LYS A 115 -13.80 30.20 -6.66
C LYS A 115 -13.39 30.31 -5.18
N ASP A 116 -14.36 30.38 -4.28
CA ASP A 116 -14.19 30.49 -2.84
C ASP A 116 -14.49 29.16 -2.11
N ALA A 117 -14.56 28.05 -2.84
CA ALA A 117 -14.81 26.72 -2.27
C ALA A 117 -13.75 26.37 -1.21
N ALA A 118 -14.19 25.93 -0.04
CA ALA A 118 -13.30 25.33 0.96
C ALA A 118 -12.70 24.01 0.41
N ASP A 119 -11.53 23.61 0.92
CA ASP A 119 -10.82 22.42 0.43
C ASP A 119 -11.71 21.17 0.34
N ALA A 120 -12.55 20.93 1.34
CA ALA A 120 -13.46 19.78 1.37
C ALA A 120 -14.58 19.82 0.32
N ALA A 121 -14.86 21.00 -0.28
CA ALA A 121 -15.90 21.19 -1.29
C ALA A 121 -15.34 21.22 -2.72
N LYS A 122 -14.04 21.28 -2.87
CA LYS A 122 -13.38 21.24 -4.18
C LYS A 122 -13.53 19.88 -4.84
N THR A 123 -13.76 19.91 -6.15
CA THR A 123 -13.84 18.71 -6.99
C THR A 123 -12.66 18.65 -7.94
N TYR A 124 -12.26 17.44 -8.29
CA TYR A 124 -11.02 17.23 -9.07
C TYR A 124 -11.28 16.34 -10.27
N GLU A 125 -10.45 16.49 -11.28
CA GLU A 125 -10.38 15.61 -12.43
C GLU A 125 -8.99 14.98 -12.51
N PHE A 126 -8.95 13.72 -12.92
CA PHE A 126 -7.70 12.98 -13.10
C PHE A 126 -6.90 13.56 -14.27
N VAL A 127 -5.60 13.68 -14.09
CA VAL A 127 -4.68 14.20 -15.11
C VAL A 127 -3.75 13.11 -15.62
N GLU A 128 -2.95 12.57 -14.72
CA GLU A 128 -1.94 11.57 -15.04
C GLU A 128 -1.61 10.72 -13.81
N SER A 129 -0.91 9.63 -14.04
CA SER A 129 -0.30 8.84 -12.97
C SER A 129 1.19 8.67 -13.19
N ALA A 130 1.92 8.41 -12.12
CA ALA A 130 3.32 8.02 -12.15
C ALA A 130 3.55 6.82 -11.22
N GLU A 131 4.46 5.94 -11.61
CA GLU A 131 4.93 4.86 -10.77
C GLU A 131 6.13 5.33 -9.96
N LYS A 132 6.17 4.99 -8.67
CA LYS A 132 7.29 5.20 -7.75
C LYS A 132 7.56 3.92 -6.99
N THR A 133 8.70 3.84 -6.32
CA THR A 133 9.04 2.71 -5.45
C THR A 133 9.32 3.16 -4.03
N ALA A 134 9.03 2.28 -3.08
CA ALA A 134 9.40 2.43 -1.67
C ALA A 134 9.40 1.06 -0.99
N PRO A 135 10.09 0.89 0.15
CA PRO A 135 10.06 -0.36 0.90
C PRO A 135 8.64 -0.72 1.36
N ALA A 136 8.26 -1.98 1.24
CA ALA A 136 6.99 -2.49 1.77
C ALA A 136 6.84 -2.15 3.26
N GLY A 137 5.65 -1.74 3.68
CA GLY A 137 5.37 -1.32 5.06
C GLY A 137 5.88 0.08 5.44
N SER A 138 6.67 0.75 4.57
CA SER A 138 7.05 2.14 4.80
C SER A 138 5.89 3.10 4.62
N VAL A 139 6.01 4.32 5.16
CA VAL A 139 4.99 5.35 5.06
C VAL A 139 5.45 6.43 4.10
N VAL A 140 4.61 6.77 3.14
CA VAL A 140 4.85 7.81 2.13
C VAL A 140 3.77 8.90 2.17
N ALA A 141 4.07 10.02 1.53
CA ALA A 141 3.10 11.11 1.33
C ALA A 141 3.16 11.58 -0.13
N GLY A 142 2.06 12.13 -0.60
CA GLY A 142 2.04 12.87 -1.86
C GLY A 142 2.89 14.14 -1.75
N THR A 143 3.62 14.45 -2.80
CA THR A 143 4.57 15.56 -2.84
C THR A 143 4.29 16.50 -4.01
N ASN A 144 4.71 17.75 -3.89
CA ASN A 144 4.64 18.75 -4.95
C ASN A 144 5.80 18.54 -5.96
N ASP A 145 5.72 17.46 -6.73
CA ASP A 145 6.75 17.05 -7.70
C ASP A 145 6.36 17.32 -9.16
N LYS A 146 5.20 17.92 -9.40
CA LYS A 146 4.73 18.35 -10.71
C LYS A 146 4.50 19.85 -10.73
N SER A 147 4.58 20.43 -11.92
CA SER A 147 4.26 21.84 -12.16
C SER A 147 3.25 21.93 -13.29
N TYR A 148 2.10 22.53 -13.01
CA TYR A 148 1.04 22.75 -13.99
C TYR A 148 0.74 24.24 -14.10
N PRO A 149 0.79 24.84 -15.30
CA PRO A 149 0.45 26.25 -15.50
C PRO A 149 -0.98 26.55 -14.99
N GLY A 150 -1.09 27.55 -14.13
CA GLY A 150 -2.39 27.95 -13.56
C GLY A 150 -2.89 27.08 -12.38
N PHE A 151 -2.02 26.24 -11.82
CA PHE A 151 -2.36 25.40 -10.66
C PHE A 151 -1.30 25.52 -9.56
N THR A 152 -1.72 25.29 -8.34
CA THR A 152 -0.88 25.25 -7.14
C THR A 152 -1.13 23.95 -6.37
N PHE A 153 -0.09 23.39 -5.78
CA PHE A 153 -0.19 22.19 -4.95
C PHE A 153 -1.10 22.43 -3.73
N ASN A 154 -2.06 21.51 -3.51
CA ASN A 154 -2.93 21.51 -2.34
C ASN A 154 -2.47 20.44 -1.34
N ALA A 155 -1.70 20.86 -0.33
CA ALA A 155 -1.19 19.96 0.72
C ALA A 155 -2.31 19.42 1.62
N ASN A 156 -3.41 20.15 1.81
CA ASN A 156 -4.51 19.75 2.70
C ASN A 156 -5.30 18.57 2.14
N ASN A 157 -5.54 18.56 0.82
CA ASN A 157 -6.28 17.48 0.16
C ASN A 157 -5.36 16.33 -0.29
N THR A 158 -4.06 16.59 -0.44
CA THR A 158 -3.09 15.57 -0.82
C THR A 158 -2.90 14.54 0.29
N GLN A 159 -2.93 13.26 -0.09
CA GLN A 159 -2.77 12.17 0.87
C GLN A 159 -1.40 12.17 1.52
N SER A 160 -1.39 11.98 2.82
CA SER A 160 -0.20 11.79 3.65
C SER A 160 -0.37 10.52 4.51
N ASN A 161 0.75 10.01 5.05
CA ASN A 161 0.74 8.83 5.92
C ASN A 161 0.13 7.58 5.27
N VAL A 162 0.42 7.34 3.99
CA VAL A 162 -0.02 6.14 3.26
C VAL A 162 1.01 5.04 3.43
N THR A 163 0.59 3.90 4.00
CA THR A 163 1.48 2.74 4.15
C THR A 163 1.55 1.96 2.84
N ILE A 164 2.76 1.61 2.42
CA ILE A 164 3.02 0.84 1.19
C ILE A 164 2.64 -0.62 1.42
N ALA A 165 1.66 -1.09 0.67
CA ALA A 165 1.28 -2.50 0.62
C ALA A 165 2.34 -3.31 -0.15
N GLY A 166 2.69 -4.48 0.36
CA GLY A 166 3.71 -5.33 -0.24
C GLY A 166 3.33 -5.94 -1.59
N ASP A 167 2.05 -5.89 -1.96
CA ASP A 167 1.51 -6.40 -3.23
C ASP A 167 1.53 -5.38 -4.39
N GLY A 168 2.01 -4.14 -4.14
CA GLY A 168 2.05 -3.09 -5.14
C GLY A 168 0.72 -2.37 -5.41
N SER A 169 -0.33 -2.65 -4.63
CA SER A 169 -1.67 -2.07 -4.83
C SER A 169 -1.83 -0.63 -4.33
N THR A 170 -0.80 -0.07 -3.67
CA THR A 170 -0.89 1.25 -3.04
C THR A 170 -1.06 2.36 -4.06
N ILE A 171 -2.01 3.26 -3.80
CA ILE A 171 -2.25 4.48 -4.56
C ILE A 171 -2.14 5.69 -3.63
N VAL A 172 -1.41 6.71 -4.08
CA VAL A 172 -1.28 8.01 -3.40
C VAL A 172 -1.89 9.08 -4.31
N ASN A 173 -2.84 9.86 -3.79
CA ASN A 173 -3.47 10.93 -4.56
C ASN A 173 -2.87 12.29 -4.20
N VAL A 174 -2.49 13.06 -5.23
CA VAL A 174 -1.89 14.39 -5.16
C VAL A 174 -2.79 15.38 -5.87
N TYR A 175 -3.12 16.48 -5.21
CA TYR A 175 -4.10 17.43 -5.69
C TYR A 175 -3.49 18.81 -5.97
N TYR A 176 -3.95 19.43 -7.06
CA TYR A 176 -3.56 20.78 -7.48
C TYR A 176 -4.79 21.64 -7.69
N ASP A 177 -4.82 22.77 -7.01
CA ASP A 177 -5.90 23.75 -7.09
C ASP A 177 -5.64 24.76 -8.20
N ARG A 178 -6.72 25.20 -8.86
CA ARG A 178 -6.65 26.29 -9.81
C ARG A 178 -6.33 27.60 -9.10
N VAL A 179 -5.40 28.37 -9.64
CA VAL A 179 -5.10 29.71 -9.13
C VAL A 179 -6.28 30.65 -9.38
N LEU A 180 -6.49 31.57 -8.46
CA LEU A 180 -7.48 32.63 -8.62
C LEU A 180 -6.90 33.72 -9.53
N CYS A 181 -7.54 33.94 -10.68
CA CYS A 181 -7.17 34.97 -11.64
C CYS A 181 -8.14 36.17 -11.52
N THR A 182 -7.60 37.36 -11.67
CA THR A 182 -8.41 38.60 -11.68
C THR A 182 -8.26 39.31 -13.01
N VAL A 183 -9.39 39.52 -13.69
CA VAL A 183 -9.49 40.35 -14.89
C VAL A 183 -9.90 41.76 -14.49
N LYS A 184 -9.06 42.74 -14.82
CA LYS A 184 -9.34 44.16 -14.55
C LYS A 184 -9.72 44.88 -15.84
N TYR A 185 -10.79 45.64 -15.80
CA TYR A 185 -11.29 46.43 -16.91
C TYR A 185 -10.98 47.89 -16.69
N PHE A 186 -10.44 48.54 -17.73
CA PHE A 186 -10.06 49.94 -17.72
C PHE A 186 -10.77 50.65 -18.90
N LYS A 187 -11.21 51.89 -18.67
CA LYS A 187 -11.55 52.81 -19.71
C LYS A 187 -10.29 53.59 -20.09
N VAL A 188 -10.01 53.71 -21.38
CA VAL A 188 -8.91 54.56 -21.84
C VAL A 188 -9.45 55.98 -21.98
N ASP A 189 -8.88 56.91 -21.23
CA ASP A 189 -9.08 58.34 -21.34
C ASP A 189 -7.83 58.97 -22.00
N GLU A 190 -8.02 59.62 -23.15
CA GLU A 190 -6.92 60.19 -23.95
C GLU A 190 -6.07 61.23 -23.19
N GLN A 191 -6.66 61.88 -22.20
CA GLN A 191 -6.02 62.93 -21.41
C GLN A 191 -5.48 62.41 -20.06
N ARG A 192 -6.09 61.39 -19.48
CA ARG A 192 -5.83 60.89 -18.13
C ARG A 192 -5.24 59.47 -18.11
N GLY A 193 -5.11 58.83 -19.27
CA GLY A 193 -4.66 57.45 -19.38
C GLY A 193 -5.70 56.43 -18.89
N PRO A 194 -5.32 55.19 -18.60
CA PRO A 194 -6.22 54.10 -18.20
C PRO A 194 -6.90 54.39 -16.86
N GLN A 195 -8.24 54.41 -16.86
CA GLN A 195 -9.07 54.58 -15.67
C GLN A 195 -9.73 53.26 -15.33
N PHE A 196 -9.49 52.75 -14.10
CA PHE A 196 -10.05 51.51 -13.62
C PHE A 196 -11.59 51.60 -13.59
N ILE A 197 -12.28 50.57 -14.11
CA ILE A 197 -13.75 50.47 -14.10
C ILE A 197 -14.19 49.43 -13.06
N LYS A 198 -13.77 48.19 -13.25
CA LYS A 198 -14.17 47.05 -12.41
C LYS A 198 -13.20 45.89 -12.57
N SER A 199 -13.33 44.91 -11.68
CA SER A 199 -12.62 43.64 -11.80
C SER A 199 -13.53 42.47 -11.47
N PHE A 200 -13.21 41.32 -12.06
CA PHE A 200 -13.79 40.03 -11.74
C PHE A 200 -12.70 39.03 -11.42
N SER A 201 -12.95 38.21 -10.44
CA SER A 201 -12.04 37.10 -10.11
C SER A 201 -12.71 35.77 -10.39
N GLY A 202 -11.96 34.84 -10.93
CA GLY A 202 -12.41 33.49 -11.23
C GLY A 202 -11.26 32.52 -11.21
N LEU A 203 -11.56 31.23 -11.18
CA LEU A 203 -10.55 30.19 -11.30
C LEU A 203 -9.86 30.25 -12.66
N TYR A 204 -8.59 29.92 -12.72
CA TYR A 204 -7.81 29.83 -13.97
C TYR A 204 -8.56 28.95 -14.98
N GLY A 205 -8.72 29.46 -16.20
CA GLY A 205 -9.49 28.79 -17.27
C GLY A 205 -11.01 28.99 -17.22
N ALA A 206 -11.53 29.70 -16.21
CA ALA A 206 -12.96 30.05 -16.18
C ALA A 206 -13.29 31.07 -17.28
N SER A 207 -14.43 30.84 -17.94
CA SER A 207 -14.95 31.79 -18.91
C SER A 207 -15.73 32.93 -18.22
N LEU A 208 -15.55 34.16 -18.68
CA LEU A 208 -16.38 35.27 -18.23
C LEU A 208 -17.80 35.11 -18.74
N LYS A 209 -18.80 35.28 -17.86
CA LYS A 209 -20.21 35.26 -18.23
C LYS A 209 -20.60 36.56 -18.93
N SER A 210 -21.49 36.48 -19.89
CA SER A 210 -21.91 37.63 -20.70
C SER A 210 -22.48 38.83 -19.90
N GLY A 211 -23.10 38.57 -18.73
CA GLY A 211 -23.59 39.64 -17.82
C GLY A 211 -22.47 40.34 -17.02
N GLU A 212 -21.24 39.88 -17.08
CA GLU A 212 -20.09 40.47 -16.39
C GLU A 212 -19.44 41.57 -17.24
N TRP A 213 -19.77 41.65 -18.54
CA TRP A 213 -19.31 42.73 -19.43
C TRP A 213 -20.10 44.01 -19.17
N ALA A 214 -19.39 45.16 -19.21
CA ALA A 214 -20.08 46.44 -19.16
C ALA A 214 -20.72 46.72 -20.53
N ASN A 215 -22.04 46.78 -20.62
CA ASN A 215 -22.77 46.94 -21.87
C ASN A 215 -22.62 48.32 -22.51
N ASP A 216 -22.04 49.29 -21.81
CA ASP A 216 -22.04 50.71 -22.22
C ASP A 216 -20.72 51.17 -22.84
N TYR A 217 -19.78 50.23 -23.13
CA TYR A 217 -18.46 50.56 -23.66
C TYR A 217 -18.10 49.73 -24.89
N TYR A 218 -17.49 50.36 -25.89
CA TYR A 218 -16.85 49.65 -27.01
C TYR A 218 -15.53 49.04 -26.52
N TRP A 219 -15.36 47.73 -26.69
CA TRP A 219 -14.18 46.98 -26.26
C TRP A 219 -13.21 46.84 -27.42
N TYR A 220 -11.97 47.27 -27.22
CA TYR A 220 -10.88 46.91 -28.12
C TYR A 220 -10.10 45.76 -27.54
N THR A 221 -9.92 44.71 -28.33
CA THR A 221 -9.08 43.58 -27.95
C THR A 221 -7.60 43.93 -28.13
N SER A 222 -6.96 44.42 -27.07
CA SER A 222 -5.49 44.43 -26.99
C SER A 222 -5.08 43.54 -25.82
N TYR A 223 -4.46 42.39 -26.11
CA TYR A 223 -3.89 41.55 -25.11
C TYR A 223 -2.52 42.08 -24.71
N SER A 224 -2.34 42.45 -23.48
CA SER A 224 -1.04 42.44 -22.85
C SER A 224 -1.08 41.47 -21.69
N VAL A 225 -0.40 40.34 -21.86
CA VAL A 225 -0.09 39.42 -20.76
C VAL A 225 1.18 39.92 -20.13
N SER A 226 1.10 40.38 -18.89
CA SER A 226 2.28 40.67 -18.06
C SER A 226 2.47 39.53 -17.05
#